data_844bbac97079663ec1a65073fae3f4c8
#
_entry.id   844bbac97079663ec1a65073fae3f4c8
#
_cell.length_a   1.000
_cell.length_b   1.000
_cell.length_c   1.000
_cell.angle_alpha   90.00
_cell.angle_beta   90.00
_cell.angle_gamma   90.00
#
_symmetry.space_group_name_H-M   'P 1'
#
loop_
_entity.id
_entity.type
_entity.pdbx_description
1 polymer ?
#
loop_
_entity_poly.entity_id
_entity_poly.type
_entity_poly.pdbx_seq_one_letter_code
_entity_poly.pdbx_strand_id
1 'polypeptide(L)'
;MDTEEAQRQLLIVEDDEAFARTLARSFERRGYSVLQAASLADVEVLLEKYQPGYAVVDLKLKGEASGLACVQTLHAADEEMLIVVLTGFASIATAVEAVKLGACHYLAKPSNTDDIEAAFDLREGNAEVELTNRSSSIKPLEWERINEVLAETGFNLSEAARRLGMHRRTLTRKLEKKQVR
;
A
#
# COMPACT_ATOMS: atom_id res chain seq x y z
N MET A 1 -36.59 -17.04 -0.99
CA MET A 1 -36.08 -15.78 -0.38
C MET A 1 -34.56 -15.83 -0.60
N ASP A 2 -34.15 -15.32 -1.74
CA ASP A 2 -32.73 -15.28 -2.12
C ASP A 2 -32.09 -14.19 -1.27
N THR A 3 -31.27 -14.61 -0.30
CA THR A 3 -30.30 -13.72 0.33
C THR A 3 -29.28 -13.45 -0.75
N GLU A 4 -29.40 -12.35 -1.50
CA GLU A 4 -28.29 -11.80 -2.24
C GLU A 4 -27.16 -11.66 -1.22
N GLU A 5 -26.17 -12.54 -1.33
CA GLU A 5 -24.87 -12.29 -0.73
C GLU A 5 -24.44 -10.93 -1.26
N ALA A 6 -24.45 -9.92 -0.40
CA ALA A 6 -24.02 -8.58 -0.76
C ALA A 6 -22.60 -8.73 -1.33
N GLN A 7 -22.51 -8.65 -2.66
CA GLN A 7 -21.30 -8.89 -3.40
C GLN A 7 -20.25 -7.90 -2.87
N ARG A 8 -19.21 -8.42 -2.26
CA ARG A 8 -18.13 -7.62 -1.65
C ARG A 8 -17.48 -6.80 -2.74
N GLN A 9 -17.81 -5.51 -2.82
CA GLN A 9 -17.25 -4.63 -3.85
C GLN A 9 -15.95 -3.99 -3.35
N LEU A 10 -14.87 -4.19 -4.10
CA LEU A 10 -13.52 -3.72 -3.80
C LEU A 10 -13.05 -2.74 -4.88
N LEU A 11 -12.56 -1.58 -4.49
CA LEU A 11 -11.87 -0.66 -5.37
C LEU A 11 -10.35 -0.76 -5.19
N ILE A 12 -9.62 -1.01 -6.26
CA ILE A 12 -8.15 -0.99 -6.30
C ILE A 12 -7.71 0.31 -6.97
N VAL A 13 -6.92 1.11 -6.26
CA VAL A 13 -6.32 2.36 -6.76
C VAL A 13 -4.82 2.13 -6.93
N GLU A 14 -4.39 1.91 -8.18
CA GLU A 14 -3.03 1.52 -8.53
C GLU A 14 -2.73 1.93 -9.98
N ASP A 15 -1.64 2.63 -10.24
CA ASP A 15 -1.26 3.09 -11.57
C ASP A 15 -0.40 2.09 -12.36
N ASP A 16 0.14 1.07 -11.70
CA ASP A 16 0.74 -0.10 -12.36
C ASP A 16 -0.38 -1.07 -12.78
N GLU A 17 -0.76 -1.01 -14.06
CA GLU A 17 -1.81 -1.86 -14.61
C GLU A 17 -1.54 -3.37 -14.48
N ALA A 18 -0.28 -3.82 -14.52
CA ALA A 18 0.05 -5.22 -14.40
C ALA A 18 -0.17 -5.71 -12.96
N PHE A 19 0.24 -4.89 -11.99
CA PHE A 19 0.03 -5.17 -10.59
C PHE A 19 -1.46 -5.08 -10.23
N ALA A 20 -2.17 -4.02 -10.66
CA ALA A 20 -3.61 -3.86 -10.44
C ALA A 20 -4.42 -5.05 -10.98
N ARG A 21 -4.15 -5.52 -12.21
CA ARG A 21 -4.80 -6.70 -12.81
C ARG A 21 -4.50 -7.98 -12.04
N THR A 22 -3.27 -8.16 -11.57
CA THR A 22 -2.88 -9.35 -10.80
C THR A 22 -3.63 -9.39 -9.48
N LEU A 23 -3.68 -8.26 -8.78
CA LEU A 23 -4.38 -8.12 -7.52
C LEU A 23 -5.89 -8.30 -7.71
N ALA A 24 -6.47 -7.69 -8.74
CA ALA A 24 -7.90 -7.84 -9.07
C ALA A 24 -8.28 -9.31 -9.28
N ARG A 25 -7.56 -10.04 -10.10
CA ARG A 25 -7.82 -11.48 -10.33
C ARG A 25 -7.73 -12.31 -9.05
N SER A 26 -6.84 -11.93 -8.13
CA SER A 26 -6.70 -12.63 -6.86
C SER A 26 -7.92 -12.41 -5.96
N PHE A 27 -8.45 -11.18 -5.91
CA PHE A 27 -9.66 -10.85 -5.16
C PHE A 27 -10.95 -11.38 -5.82
N GLU A 28 -11.04 -11.35 -7.13
CA GLU A 28 -12.16 -11.96 -7.87
C GLU A 28 -12.33 -13.44 -7.56
N ARG A 29 -11.22 -14.20 -7.46
CA ARG A 29 -11.24 -15.62 -7.04
C ARG A 29 -11.74 -15.83 -5.62
N ARG A 30 -11.76 -14.79 -4.80
CA ARG A 30 -12.25 -14.78 -3.41
C ARG A 30 -13.68 -14.24 -3.30
N GLY A 31 -14.34 -13.99 -4.44
CA GLY A 31 -15.72 -13.55 -4.50
C GLY A 31 -15.92 -12.04 -4.40
N TYR A 32 -14.86 -11.24 -4.56
CA TYR A 32 -15.02 -9.79 -4.66
C TYR A 32 -15.40 -9.37 -6.07
N SER A 33 -16.27 -8.37 -6.19
CA SER A 33 -16.46 -7.59 -7.41
C SER A 33 -15.44 -6.45 -7.42
N VAL A 34 -14.51 -6.46 -8.37
CA VAL A 34 -13.37 -5.56 -8.35
C VAL A 34 -13.52 -4.42 -9.34
N LEU A 35 -13.37 -3.18 -8.85
CA LEU A 35 -13.23 -1.96 -9.62
C LEU A 35 -11.75 -1.54 -9.62
N GLN A 36 -11.28 -0.89 -10.68
CA GLN A 36 -9.91 -0.43 -10.81
C GLN A 36 -9.88 1.05 -11.19
N ALA A 37 -9.02 1.80 -10.52
CA ALA A 37 -8.71 3.20 -10.77
C ALA A 37 -7.19 3.39 -10.85
N ALA A 38 -6.72 4.22 -11.75
CA ALA A 38 -5.31 4.55 -11.87
C ALA A 38 -4.97 5.96 -11.33
N SER A 39 -5.99 6.74 -11.00
CA SER A 39 -5.87 8.14 -10.57
C SER A 39 -7.01 8.55 -9.63
N LEU A 40 -6.85 9.71 -8.98
CA LEU A 40 -7.93 10.31 -8.18
C LEU A 40 -9.17 10.62 -9.05
N ALA A 41 -9.00 11.10 -10.26
CA ALA A 41 -10.10 11.37 -11.16
C ALA A 41 -10.92 10.11 -11.48
N ASP A 42 -10.25 8.96 -11.67
CA ASP A 42 -10.95 7.69 -11.88
C ASP A 42 -11.73 7.27 -10.63
N VAL A 43 -11.15 7.49 -9.43
CA VAL A 43 -11.84 7.23 -8.16
C VAL A 43 -13.13 8.03 -8.07
N GLU A 44 -13.08 9.33 -8.34
CA GLU A 44 -14.25 10.22 -8.29
C GLU A 44 -15.34 9.75 -9.26
N VAL A 45 -14.99 9.43 -10.52
CA VAL A 45 -15.94 8.91 -11.51
C VAL A 45 -16.57 7.58 -11.10
N LEU A 46 -15.80 6.69 -10.46
CA LEU A 46 -16.32 5.41 -10.00
C LEU A 46 -17.26 5.57 -8.80
N LEU A 47 -16.96 6.48 -7.86
CA LEU A 47 -17.81 6.75 -6.71
C LEU A 47 -19.17 7.37 -7.08
N GLU A 48 -19.31 8.02 -8.26
CA GLU A 48 -20.61 8.48 -8.76
C GLU A 48 -21.57 7.30 -9.09
N LYS A 49 -21.04 6.11 -9.36
CA LYS A 49 -21.81 4.97 -9.87
C LYS A 49 -21.83 3.77 -8.93
N TYR A 50 -20.81 3.65 -8.09
CA TYR A 50 -20.58 2.49 -7.25
C TYR A 50 -20.35 2.90 -5.80
N GLN A 51 -20.64 1.98 -4.88
CA GLN A 51 -20.43 2.16 -3.44
C GLN A 51 -19.57 1.00 -2.91
N PRO A 52 -18.26 1.00 -3.19
CA PRO A 52 -17.38 -0.06 -2.71
C PRO A 52 -17.28 -0.01 -1.18
N GLY A 53 -17.43 -1.17 -0.53
CA GLY A 53 -17.22 -1.30 0.92
C GLY A 53 -15.74 -1.50 1.29
N TYR A 54 -14.90 -1.80 0.30
CA TYR A 54 -13.47 -2.09 0.48
C TYR A 54 -12.64 -1.30 -0.52
N ALA A 55 -11.46 -0.85 -0.10
CA ALA A 55 -10.49 -0.22 -1.00
C ALA A 55 -9.05 -0.63 -0.68
N VAL A 56 -8.25 -0.80 -1.72
CA VAL A 56 -6.79 -0.94 -1.64
C VAL A 56 -6.18 0.20 -2.43
N VAL A 57 -5.33 1.00 -1.78
CA VAL A 57 -4.80 2.23 -2.36
C VAL A 57 -3.27 2.23 -2.32
N ASP A 58 -2.61 2.37 -3.47
CA ASP A 58 -1.20 2.75 -3.49
C ASP A 58 -1.05 4.25 -3.23
N LEU A 59 -0.09 4.61 -2.38
CA LEU A 59 0.21 6.02 -2.10
C LEU A 59 1.00 6.69 -3.21
N LYS A 60 1.76 5.93 -3.97
CA LYS A 60 2.61 6.45 -5.04
C LYS A 60 1.94 6.27 -6.39
N LEU A 61 1.02 7.16 -6.70
CA LEU A 61 0.38 7.22 -8.02
C LEU A 61 1.16 8.18 -8.95
N LYS A 62 1.14 7.91 -10.25
CA LYS A 62 1.62 8.84 -11.27
C LYS A 62 0.69 10.05 -11.36
N GLY A 63 1.25 11.25 -11.37
CA GLY A 63 0.48 12.50 -11.46
C GLY A 63 0.64 13.40 -10.25
N GLU A 64 -0.20 14.45 -10.18
CA GLU A 64 -0.12 15.48 -9.13
C GLU A 64 -0.82 15.05 -7.83
N ALA A 65 -1.83 14.20 -7.91
CA ALA A 65 -2.59 13.73 -6.74
C ALA A 65 -1.91 12.52 -6.10
N SER A 66 -1.69 12.59 -4.80
CA SER A 66 -1.15 11.47 -4.03
C SER A 66 -2.24 10.46 -3.68
N GLY A 67 -1.86 9.21 -3.42
CA GLY A 67 -2.78 8.21 -2.89
C GLY A 67 -3.43 8.60 -1.56
N LEU A 68 -2.82 9.50 -0.78
CA LEU A 68 -3.45 10.07 0.42
C LEU A 68 -4.71 10.88 0.09
N ALA A 69 -4.72 11.62 -1.04
CA ALA A 69 -5.93 12.29 -1.51
C ALA A 69 -7.03 11.30 -1.89
N CYS A 70 -6.66 10.15 -2.48
CA CYS A 70 -7.62 9.07 -2.75
C CYS A 70 -8.21 8.51 -1.45
N VAL A 71 -7.39 8.25 -0.43
CA VAL A 71 -7.86 7.79 0.89
C VAL A 71 -8.86 8.77 1.48
N GLN A 72 -8.55 10.06 1.47
CA GLN A 72 -9.43 11.11 1.99
C GLN A 72 -10.77 11.16 1.22
N THR A 73 -10.74 11.09 -0.10
CA THR A 73 -11.95 11.09 -0.95
C THR A 73 -12.81 9.85 -0.71
N LEU A 74 -12.21 8.68 -0.59
CA LEU A 74 -12.90 7.42 -0.32
C LEU A 74 -13.57 7.44 1.06
N HIS A 75 -12.85 7.86 2.09
CA HIS A 75 -13.38 7.96 3.45
C HIS A 75 -14.48 9.02 3.58
N ALA A 76 -14.37 10.14 2.85
CA ALA A 76 -15.43 11.15 2.81
C ALA A 76 -16.70 10.65 2.09
N ALA A 77 -16.56 9.73 1.13
CA ALA A 77 -17.70 9.12 0.45
C ALA A 77 -18.44 8.08 1.32
N ASP A 78 -17.69 7.32 2.13
CA ASP A 78 -18.23 6.35 3.09
C ASP A 78 -17.23 6.16 4.25
N GLU A 79 -17.61 6.65 5.44
CA GLU A 79 -16.80 6.53 6.66
C GLU A 79 -16.64 5.07 7.14
N GLU A 80 -17.53 4.17 6.71
CA GLU A 80 -17.49 2.76 7.04
C GLU A 80 -16.64 1.92 6.06
N MET A 81 -16.21 2.52 4.94
CA MET A 81 -15.37 1.85 3.95
C MET A 81 -14.05 1.39 4.58
N LEU A 82 -13.70 0.13 4.34
CA LEU A 82 -12.45 -0.46 4.79
C LEU A 82 -11.33 -0.18 3.79
N ILE A 83 -10.48 0.78 4.13
CA ILE A 83 -9.41 1.26 3.25
C ILE A 83 -8.06 0.74 3.75
N VAL A 84 -7.41 -0.11 2.97
CA VAL A 84 -6.04 -0.59 3.21
C VAL A 84 -5.08 0.13 2.26
N VAL A 85 -4.06 0.74 2.82
CA VAL A 85 -2.98 1.36 2.05
C VAL A 85 -1.88 0.35 1.80
N LEU A 86 -1.48 0.20 0.54
CA LEU A 86 -0.44 -0.72 0.10
C LEU A 86 0.62 0.06 -0.67
N THR A 87 1.83 0.16 -0.14
CA THR A 87 2.88 0.99 -0.75
C THR A 87 4.28 0.41 -0.66
N GLY A 88 5.09 0.66 -1.68
CA GLY A 88 6.52 0.32 -1.70
C GLY A 88 7.40 1.28 -0.88
N PHE A 89 6.84 2.41 -0.42
CA PHE A 89 7.57 3.46 0.31
C PHE A 89 6.93 3.69 1.69
N ALA A 90 7.22 2.78 2.61
CA ALA A 90 6.71 2.85 3.96
C ALA A 90 7.52 3.82 4.82
N SER A 91 7.07 5.07 5.00
CA SER A 91 7.53 5.91 6.11
C SER A 91 6.50 5.88 7.23
N ILE A 92 6.97 5.91 8.48
CA ILE A 92 6.09 6.00 9.66
C ILE A 92 5.18 7.23 9.56
N ALA A 93 5.72 8.36 9.11
CA ALA A 93 4.97 9.59 8.94
C ALA A 93 3.82 9.43 7.95
N THR A 94 4.07 8.79 6.80
CA THR A 94 3.06 8.56 5.76
C THR A 94 1.99 7.56 6.22
N ALA A 95 2.39 6.53 6.98
CA ALA A 95 1.44 5.58 7.57
C ALA A 95 0.50 6.27 8.57
N VAL A 96 1.04 7.12 9.44
CA VAL A 96 0.25 7.91 10.40
C VAL A 96 -0.73 8.83 9.68
N GLU A 97 -0.31 9.53 8.63
CA GLU A 97 -1.22 10.39 7.86
C GLU A 97 -2.30 9.59 7.14
N ALA A 98 -1.98 8.43 6.55
CA ALA A 98 -2.97 7.58 5.92
C ALA A 98 -4.06 7.13 6.91
N VAL A 99 -3.68 6.73 8.13
CA VAL A 99 -4.62 6.32 9.18
C VAL A 99 -5.47 7.51 9.63
N LYS A 100 -4.89 8.71 9.83
CA LYS A 100 -5.65 9.92 10.16
C LYS A 100 -6.68 10.31 9.10
N LEU A 101 -6.40 10.01 7.83
CA LEU A 101 -7.29 10.29 6.71
C LEU A 101 -8.35 9.21 6.49
N GLY A 102 -8.37 8.16 7.32
CA GLY A 102 -9.42 7.15 7.32
C GLY A 102 -8.98 5.76 6.83
N ALA A 103 -7.70 5.52 6.56
CA ALA A 103 -7.23 4.17 6.29
C ALA A 103 -7.33 3.30 7.55
N CYS A 104 -7.94 2.11 7.44
CA CYS A 104 -8.01 1.17 8.55
C CYS A 104 -6.68 0.46 8.78
N HIS A 105 -5.87 0.28 7.74
CA HIS A 105 -4.57 -0.37 7.85
C HIS A 105 -3.58 0.07 6.77
N TYR A 106 -2.30 -0.19 7.04
CA TYR A 106 -1.19 0.17 6.18
C TYR A 106 -0.24 -1.02 6.02
N LEU A 107 0.03 -1.43 4.78
CA LEU A 107 0.91 -2.55 4.46
C LEU A 107 2.04 -2.13 3.53
N ALA A 108 3.23 -2.68 3.77
CA ALA A 108 4.37 -2.48 2.88
C ALA A 108 4.34 -3.50 1.73
N LYS A 109 4.58 -3.06 0.50
CA LYS A 109 4.82 -3.96 -0.64
C LYS A 109 6.19 -4.66 -0.45
N PRO A 110 6.33 -5.95 -0.73
CA PRO A 110 5.33 -6.87 -1.24
C PRO A 110 4.41 -7.41 -0.14
N SER A 111 3.11 -7.36 -0.34
CA SER A 111 2.11 -8.01 0.49
C SER A 111 1.25 -8.92 -0.38
N ASN A 112 0.83 -10.04 0.16
CA ASN A 112 -0.06 -10.95 -0.53
C ASN A 112 -1.54 -10.62 -0.27
N THR A 113 -2.45 -11.24 -1.01
CA THR A 113 -3.88 -11.00 -0.88
C THR A 113 -4.43 -11.43 0.49
N ASP A 114 -3.84 -12.46 1.12
CA ASP A 114 -4.24 -12.91 2.46
C ASP A 114 -3.93 -11.84 3.51
N ASP A 115 -2.77 -11.19 3.43
CA ASP A 115 -2.38 -10.11 4.33
C ASP A 115 -3.30 -8.89 4.17
N ILE A 116 -3.70 -8.56 2.93
CA ILE A 116 -4.60 -7.45 2.64
C ILE A 116 -6.02 -7.77 3.17
N GLU A 117 -6.51 -8.98 2.94
CA GLU A 117 -7.83 -9.40 3.42
C GLU A 117 -7.89 -9.43 4.94
N ALA A 118 -6.86 -9.96 5.61
CA ALA A 118 -6.74 -9.90 7.06
C ALA A 118 -6.68 -8.45 7.60
N ALA A 119 -6.09 -7.53 6.84
CA ALA A 119 -6.02 -6.13 7.22
C ALA A 119 -7.38 -5.41 7.20
N PHE A 120 -8.34 -5.86 6.38
CA PHE A 120 -9.71 -5.35 6.43
C PHE A 120 -10.43 -5.69 7.74
N ASP A 121 -10.08 -6.80 8.37
CA ASP A 121 -10.68 -7.24 9.64
C ASP A 121 -10.09 -6.51 10.87
N LEU A 122 -8.98 -5.80 10.69
CA LEU A 122 -8.28 -5.08 11.76
C LEU A 122 -8.82 -3.64 11.91
N ARG A 123 -10.10 -3.49 12.25
CA ARG A 123 -10.72 -2.18 12.48
C ARG A 123 -10.30 -1.53 13.80
N GLU A 124 -10.03 -2.32 14.82
CA GLU A 124 -9.75 -1.84 16.17
C GLU A 124 -8.28 -2.07 16.53
N GLY A 125 -7.65 -1.04 17.09
CA GLY A 125 -6.34 -1.19 17.69
C GLY A 125 -6.42 -2.17 18.86
N ASN A 126 -5.63 -3.23 18.83
CA ASN A 126 -5.54 -4.16 19.93
C ASN A 126 -4.58 -3.60 20.99
N ALA A 127 -5.13 -3.11 22.10
CA ALA A 127 -4.34 -2.62 23.24
C ALA A 127 -3.49 -3.74 23.90
N GLU A 128 -3.83 -5.00 23.63
CA GLU A 128 -3.11 -6.20 24.11
C GLU A 128 -2.05 -6.69 23.14
N VAL A 129 -1.77 -5.92 22.06
CA VAL A 129 -0.59 -6.23 21.25
C VAL A 129 0.60 -6.18 22.20
N GLU A 130 1.09 -7.38 22.58
CA GLU A 130 2.38 -7.48 23.21
C GLU A 130 3.35 -6.64 22.38
N LEU A 131 3.96 -5.65 23.01
CA LEU A 131 5.14 -4.98 22.47
C LEU A 131 6.26 -6.03 22.44
N THR A 132 5.97 -7.15 21.73
CA THR A 132 7.03 -8.04 21.36
C THR A 132 8.01 -7.15 20.60
N ASN A 133 9.19 -6.98 21.20
CA ASN A 133 10.42 -6.78 20.48
C ASN A 133 10.60 -7.96 19.49
N ARG A 134 9.65 -8.16 18.55
CA ARG A 134 10.05 -8.60 17.24
C ARG A 134 11.01 -7.48 16.88
N SER A 135 12.28 -7.81 17.07
CA SER A 135 13.33 -7.05 16.48
C SER A 135 12.89 -6.87 15.04
N SER A 136 12.19 -5.74 14.78
CA SER A 136 12.12 -5.17 13.48
C SER A 136 13.58 -5.14 13.13
N SER A 137 14.01 -6.22 12.47
CA SER A 137 15.40 -6.34 12.13
C SER A 137 15.68 -4.99 11.49
N ILE A 138 16.69 -4.28 11.98
CA ILE A 138 17.17 -3.00 11.45
C ILE A 138 17.22 -3.02 9.91
N LYS A 139 17.18 -4.19 9.32
CA LYS A 139 17.13 -4.52 7.88
C LYS A 139 15.97 -3.91 7.06
N PRO A 140 14.69 -3.86 7.49
CA PRO A 140 13.66 -3.17 6.72
C PRO A 140 13.89 -1.68 6.66
N LEU A 141 14.15 -1.01 7.78
CA LEU A 141 14.42 0.43 7.85
C LEU A 141 15.68 0.84 7.08
N GLU A 142 16.73 0.03 7.19
CA GLU A 142 17.97 0.25 6.42
C GLU A 142 17.70 0.11 4.91
N TRP A 143 16.85 -0.84 4.53
CA TRP A 143 16.49 -1.08 3.13
C TRP A 143 15.60 0.03 2.56
N GLU A 144 14.65 0.53 3.32
CA GLU A 144 13.81 1.68 2.95
C GLU A 144 14.69 2.91 2.68
N ARG A 145 15.61 3.20 3.59
CA ARG A 145 16.55 4.31 3.42
C ARG A 145 17.48 4.13 2.22
N ILE A 146 17.89 2.90 1.91
CA ILE A 146 18.67 2.61 0.70
C ILE A 146 17.86 2.90 -0.56
N ASN A 147 16.59 2.47 -0.62
CA ASN A 147 15.73 2.70 -1.78
C ASN A 147 15.37 4.17 -1.95
N GLU A 148 15.08 4.88 -0.87
CA GLU A 148 14.81 6.32 -0.88
C GLU A 148 16.01 7.09 -1.47
N VAL A 149 17.20 6.84 -0.96
CA VAL A 149 18.43 7.52 -1.45
C VAL A 149 18.78 7.11 -2.87
N LEU A 150 18.53 5.87 -3.28
CA LEU A 150 18.70 5.43 -4.67
C LEU A 150 17.74 6.15 -5.62
N ALA A 151 16.48 6.32 -5.24
CA ALA A 151 15.51 7.06 -6.03
C ALA A 151 15.90 8.55 -6.15
N GLU A 152 16.30 9.20 -5.04
CA GLU A 152 16.75 10.59 -5.02
C GLU A 152 18.01 10.83 -5.86
N THR A 153 18.89 9.85 -5.95
CA THR A 153 20.16 9.94 -6.71
C THR A 153 20.05 9.41 -8.14
N GLY A 154 18.82 9.15 -8.63
CA GLY A 154 18.60 8.60 -9.97
C GLY A 154 19.32 7.26 -10.19
N PHE A 155 19.37 6.41 -9.15
CA PHE A 155 20.07 5.12 -9.13
C PHE A 155 21.58 5.21 -9.29
N ASN A 156 22.18 6.36 -9.00
CA ASN A 156 23.63 6.51 -8.97
C ASN A 156 24.21 5.86 -7.71
N LEU A 157 24.71 4.63 -7.82
CA LEU A 157 25.23 3.83 -6.71
C LEU A 157 26.36 4.50 -5.94
N SER A 158 27.21 5.30 -6.62
CA SER A 158 28.34 5.98 -5.96
C SER A 158 27.86 7.13 -5.09
N GLU A 159 26.92 7.91 -5.59
CA GLU A 159 26.31 9.03 -4.87
C GLU A 159 25.41 8.52 -3.74
N ALA A 160 24.60 7.48 -3.98
CA ALA A 160 23.77 6.85 -2.98
C ALA A 160 24.61 6.29 -1.82
N ALA A 161 25.69 5.58 -2.10
CA ALA A 161 26.59 5.06 -1.08
C ALA A 161 27.21 6.17 -0.22
N ARG A 162 27.61 7.29 -0.85
CA ARG A 162 28.15 8.46 -0.16
C ARG A 162 27.10 9.06 0.80
N ARG A 163 25.87 9.26 0.35
CA ARG A 163 24.78 9.79 1.17
C ARG A 163 24.38 8.87 2.31
N LEU A 164 24.48 7.55 2.09
CA LEU A 164 24.20 6.53 3.10
C LEU A 164 25.37 6.31 4.08
N GLY A 165 26.49 6.98 3.89
CA GLY A 165 27.67 6.82 4.74
C GLY A 165 28.31 5.43 4.64
N MET A 166 28.14 4.73 3.51
CA MET A 166 28.67 3.39 3.30
C MET A 166 29.54 3.29 2.04
N HIS A 167 30.37 2.27 1.98
CA HIS A 167 31.20 2.02 0.79
C HIS A 167 30.33 1.49 -0.36
N ARG A 168 30.57 1.95 -1.62
CA ARG A 168 29.82 1.49 -2.81
C ARG A 168 29.71 -0.03 -2.90
N ARG A 169 30.79 -0.75 -2.63
CA ARG A 169 30.83 -2.22 -2.65
C ARG A 169 29.88 -2.84 -1.62
N THR A 170 29.70 -2.19 -0.47
CA THR A 170 28.75 -2.62 0.56
C THR A 170 27.30 -2.45 0.08
N LEU A 171 27.01 -1.33 -0.55
CA LEU A 171 25.70 -1.06 -1.14
C LEU A 171 25.37 -2.07 -2.24
N THR A 172 26.28 -2.29 -3.19
CA THR A 172 26.13 -3.29 -4.27
C THR A 172 25.81 -4.68 -3.70
N ARG A 173 26.59 -5.15 -2.73
CA ARG A 173 26.38 -6.47 -2.10
C ARG A 173 25.04 -6.59 -1.39
N LYS A 174 24.53 -5.49 -0.80
CA LYS A 174 23.20 -5.46 -0.16
C LYS A 174 22.09 -5.55 -1.19
N LEU A 175 22.23 -4.89 -2.34
CA LEU A 175 21.30 -4.95 -3.45
C LEU A 175 21.23 -6.35 -4.08
N GLU A 176 22.39 -6.95 -4.37
CA GLU A 176 22.48 -8.30 -4.94
C GLU A 176 21.85 -9.37 -4.04
N LYS A 177 22.07 -9.28 -2.72
CA LYS A 177 21.57 -10.26 -1.76
C LYS A 177 20.04 -10.33 -1.66
N LYS A 178 19.32 -9.32 -2.13
CA LYS A 178 17.84 -9.28 -2.12
C LYS A 178 17.20 -9.65 -3.47
N GLN A 179 17.97 -9.64 -4.56
CA GLN A 179 17.48 -10.11 -5.87
C GLN A 179 17.45 -11.65 -5.99
N VAL A 180 18.01 -12.38 -5.03
CA VAL A 180 18.16 -13.86 -5.03
C VAL A 180 17.18 -14.56 -4.08
N ARG A 181 16.04 -13.92 -3.74
CA ARG A 181 14.97 -14.59 -2.96
C ARG A 181 13.61 -14.31 -3.55
#